data_252cfdd30e365c54341ccc8c91259905
#
_entry.id   252cfdd30e365c54341ccc8c91259905
#
_cell.length_a   1.000
_cell.length_b   1.000
_cell.length_c   1.000
_cell.angle_alpha   90.00
_cell.angle_beta   90.00
_cell.angle_gamma   90.00
#
_symmetry.space_group_name_H-M   'P 1'
#
loop_
_entity.id
_entity.type
_entity.pdbx_description
1 polymer ?
#
loop_
_entity_poly.entity_id
_entity_poly.type
_entity_poly.pdbx_seq_one_letter_code
_entity_poly.pdbx_strand_id
1 'polypeptide(L)'
;ICQFSDEKGEQIDINSQFNSFEYDGISFHLKNMREDKSRGHILNGMYKNHSVFFFFAVIVVLIIIFSLSLKKDEVKEIAEIIDDKRYGIVNTGQCNYILAETQNDAVWASVALNKTGFTKCRYILVSNKEINRIQQYINQRFPFINLYVLNLVSDKAELLVFLSKERNSSKDTELDKLKNALIVEFPYIKNIKFNYLSDHNARGDAKGIFTKVNVQYKEICENNKVTYSVREELTDEKLELINRLISEHKNIYGDQYIEFSVLLIDDDFKGKSYLNSKDSYVMLNDKHWFFLDKNK
;
A
#
# COMPACT_ATOMS: atom_id res chain seq x y z
N ILE A 1 -8.32 9.59 55.15
CA ILE A 1 -6.85 9.65 55.11
C ILE A 1 -6.50 9.71 53.64
N CYS A 2 -6.04 10.87 53.16
CA CYS A 2 -5.51 10.98 51.79
C CYS A 2 -4.00 10.77 51.84
N GLN A 3 -3.49 9.79 51.08
CA GLN A 3 -2.07 9.55 50.88
C GLN A 3 -1.62 10.18 49.59
N PHE A 4 -0.58 10.97 49.62
CA PHE A 4 0.11 11.53 48.47
C PHE A 4 1.46 10.89 48.36
N SER A 5 1.90 10.56 47.14
CA SER A 5 3.25 10.09 46.86
C SER A 5 3.88 10.99 45.80
N ASP A 6 5.20 11.23 45.89
CA ASP A 6 5.92 11.92 44.86
C ASP A 6 6.30 11.01 43.69
N GLU A 7 6.91 11.55 42.63
CA GLU A 7 7.34 10.77 41.44
C GLU A 7 8.38 9.68 41.76
N LYS A 8 8.96 9.66 42.94
CA LYS A 8 9.91 8.65 43.42
C LYS A 8 9.27 7.61 44.33
N GLY A 9 7.93 7.72 44.61
CA GLY A 9 7.18 6.78 45.40
C GLY A 9 7.38 6.94 46.94
N GLU A 10 7.96 8.02 47.40
CA GLU A 10 8.04 8.29 48.84
C GLU A 10 6.70 8.81 49.39
N GLN A 11 6.22 8.18 50.47
CA GLN A 11 4.96 8.55 51.12
C GLN A 11 5.21 9.84 51.94
N ILE A 12 4.40 10.86 51.69
CA ILE A 12 4.41 12.11 52.43
C ILE A 12 3.37 11.99 53.55
N ASP A 13 3.84 11.87 54.79
CA ASP A 13 2.97 11.87 55.98
C ASP A 13 2.50 13.30 56.29
N ILE A 14 1.25 13.58 56.00
CA ILE A 14 0.65 14.88 56.37
C ILE A 14 0.11 14.76 57.78
N ASN A 15 0.85 15.35 58.73
CA ASN A 15 0.44 15.42 60.11
C ASN A 15 -0.86 16.28 60.22
N SER A 16 -1.91 15.74 60.78
CA SER A 16 -3.28 16.29 60.84
C SER A 16 -3.44 17.61 61.62
N GLN A 17 -2.35 18.23 62.00
CA GLN A 17 -2.33 19.51 62.73
C GLN A 17 -2.16 20.78 61.87
N PHE A 18 -1.84 20.63 60.59
CA PHE A 18 -1.68 21.77 59.69
C PHE A 18 -2.84 21.87 58.67
N ASN A 19 -3.51 23.01 58.71
CA ASN A 19 -4.59 23.33 57.73
C ASN A 19 -4.10 23.71 56.30
N SER A 20 -2.80 23.73 56.10
CA SER A 20 -2.19 24.06 54.81
C SER A 20 -0.81 23.42 54.67
N PHE A 21 -0.44 23.02 53.48
CA PHE A 21 0.93 22.61 53.13
C PHE A 21 1.31 23.20 51.74
N GLU A 22 2.60 23.42 51.55
CA GLU A 22 3.16 23.94 50.30
C GLU A 22 4.09 22.91 49.69
N TYR A 23 3.91 22.66 48.41
CA TYR A 23 4.77 21.78 47.63
C TYR A 23 5.02 22.42 46.26
N ASP A 24 6.30 22.55 45.91
CA ASP A 24 6.79 23.14 44.65
C ASP A 24 6.16 24.51 44.31
N GLY A 25 6.04 25.40 45.32
CA GLY A 25 5.48 26.73 45.17
C GLY A 25 3.97 26.82 45.07
N ILE A 26 3.23 25.71 45.26
CA ILE A 26 1.78 25.63 45.25
C ILE A 26 1.30 25.40 46.69
N SER A 27 0.46 26.34 47.21
CA SER A 27 -0.13 26.23 48.56
C SER A 27 -1.46 25.55 48.52
N PHE A 28 -1.59 24.46 49.28
CA PHE A 28 -2.85 23.69 49.43
C PHE A 28 -3.46 24.02 50.80
N HIS A 29 -4.74 24.43 50.81
CA HIS A 29 -5.50 24.69 52.03
C HIS A 29 -6.58 23.61 52.20
N LEU A 30 -6.51 22.90 53.34
CA LEU A 30 -7.55 21.90 53.73
C LEU A 30 -8.67 22.61 54.46
N LYS A 31 -9.81 22.78 53.81
CA LYS A 31 -11.02 23.33 54.43
C LYS A 31 -11.81 22.17 55.07
N ASN A 32 -11.84 22.16 56.41
CA ASN A 32 -12.62 21.21 57.18
C ASN A 32 -14.12 21.57 56.99
N MET A 33 -14.85 20.82 56.18
CA MET A 33 -16.32 20.93 56.13
C MET A 33 -16.87 20.19 57.35
N ARG A 34 -16.92 20.83 58.52
CA ARG A 34 -17.80 20.43 59.58
C ARG A 34 -19.23 20.74 59.16
N GLU A 35 -20.05 19.70 59.11
CA GLU A 35 -21.50 19.82 58.98
C GLU A 35 -22.05 20.72 60.11
N ASP A 36 -22.43 21.95 59.80
CA ASP A 36 -23.32 22.72 60.59
C ASP A 36 -24.76 22.20 60.37
N LYS A 37 -25.18 21.33 61.30
CA LYS A 37 -26.59 21.00 61.46
C LYS A 37 -27.32 22.19 62.04
N SER A 38 -27.66 23.17 61.22
CA SER A 38 -28.74 24.12 61.58
C SER A 38 -30.01 23.69 60.86
N ARG A 39 -30.95 23.18 61.68
CA ARG A 39 -32.36 22.99 61.32
C ARG A 39 -32.96 24.36 60.93
N GLY A 40 -33.59 24.39 59.78
CA GLY A 40 -34.48 25.51 59.51
C GLY A 40 -34.87 25.64 58.06
N HIS A 41 -36.00 25.07 57.70
CA HIS A 41 -36.92 25.55 56.66
C HIS A 41 -36.31 26.27 55.45
N ILE A 42 -35.91 25.52 54.40
CA ILE A 42 -35.99 25.96 53.01
C ILE A 42 -36.25 24.71 52.13
N LEU A 43 -37.45 24.18 52.16
CA LEU A 43 -37.87 23.10 51.26
C LEU A 43 -38.98 23.56 50.30
N ASN A 44 -38.92 24.80 49.83
CA ASN A 44 -39.91 25.30 48.85
C ASN A 44 -39.29 26.10 47.65
N GLY A 45 -37.95 26.10 47.49
CA GLY A 45 -37.29 26.80 46.37
C GLY A 45 -36.69 25.90 45.30
N MET A 46 -36.63 24.59 45.54
CA MET A 46 -35.79 23.70 44.70
C MET A 46 -36.49 23.16 43.45
N TYR A 47 -37.80 23.24 43.37
CA TYR A 47 -38.57 22.76 42.20
C TYR A 47 -38.62 23.74 41.04
N LYS A 48 -38.22 25.01 41.22
CA LYS A 48 -38.24 26.01 40.14
C LYS A 48 -37.01 26.01 39.27
N ASN A 49 -35.90 25.41 39.69
CA ASN A 49 -34.62 25.43 38.96
C ASN A 49 -34.36 24.20 38.06
N HIS A 50 -35.14 23.13 38.20
CA HIS A 50 -34.97 21.95 37.34
C HIS A 50 -35.29 22.27 35.86
N SER A 51 -36.24 23.16 35.61
CA SER A 51 -36.57 23.62 34.25
C SER A 51 -35.41 24.38 33.62
N VAL A 52 -34.73 25.22 34.39
CA VAL A 52 -33.55 25.99 33.92
C VAL A 52 -32.37 25.07 33.67
N PHE A 53 -32.16 24.08 34.55
CA PHE A 53 -31.08 23.11 34.38
C PHE A 53 -31.31 22.18 33.16
N PHE A 54 -32.56 21.78 32.95
CA PHE A 54 -32.95 21.00 31.77
C PHE A 54 -32.79 21.82 30.49
N PHE A 55 -33.15 23.10 30.52
CA PHE A 55 -32.93 23.99 29.36
C PHE A 55 -31.46 24.20 29.05
N PHE A 56 -30.60 24.31 30.07
CA PHE A 56 -29.15 24.41 29.90
C PHE A 56 -28.55 23.11 29.34
N ALA A 57 -28.99 21.96 29.83
CA ALA A 57 -28.56 20.65 29.32
C ALA A 57 -28.95 20.46 27.85
N VAL A 58 -30.18 20.86 27.47
CA VAL A 58 -30.61 20.80 26.05
C VAL A 58 -29.80 21.75 25.18
N ILE A 59 -29.48 22.95 25.64
CA ILE A 59 -28.63 23.89 24.90
C ILE A 59 -27.21 23.32 24.72
N VAL A 60 -26.62 22.73 25.76
CA VAL A 60 -25.30 22.10 25.66
C VAL A 60 -25.32 20.94 24.67
N VAL A 61 -26.34 20.09 24.69
CA VAL A 61 -26.51 19.00 23.73
C VAL A 61 -26.67 19.54 22.30
N LEU A 62 -27.45 20.58 22.11
CA LEU A 62 -27.61 21.24 20.81
C LEU A 62 -26.32 21.88 20.32
N ILE A 63 -25.52 22.50 21.18
CA ILE A 63 -24.18 23.02 20.83
C ILE A 63 -23.24 21.89 20.45
N ILE A 64 -23.27 20.75 21.15
CA ILE A 64 -22.45 19.57 20.80
C ILE A 64 -22.89 18.99 19.44
N ILE A 65 -24.19 18.81 19.21
CA ILE A 65 -24.74 18.35 17.94
C ILE A 65 -24.37 19.33 16.81
N PHE A 66 -24.51 20.63 17.05
CA PHE A 66 -24.17 21.68 16.09
C PHE A 66 -22.68 21.73 15.80
N SER A 67 -21.82 21.58 16.83
CA SER A 67 -20.35 21.50 16.64
C SER A 67 -19.91 20.24 15.90
N LEU A 68 -20.60 19.10 16.08
CA LEU A 68 -20.38 17.88 15.33
C LEU A 68 -20.87 18.02 13.87
N SER A 69 -21.98 18.73 13.65
CA SER A 69 -22.50 19.00 12.30
C SER A 69 -21.66 20.00 11.51
N LEU A 70 -20.93 20.89 12.20
CA LEU A 70 -20.01 21.85 11.59
C LEU A 70 -18.65 21.28 11.24
N LYS A 71 -18.32 20.06 11.70
CA LYS A 71 -17.13 19.37 11.21
C LYS A 71 -17.38 19.02 9.74
N LYS A 72 -16.98 19.91 8.86
CA LYS A 72 -16.95 19.66 7.41
C LYS A 72 -16.16 18.36 7.21
N ASP A 73 -16.78 17.40 6.56
CA ASP A 73 -16.15 16.14 6.23
C ASP A 73 -14.98 16.43 5.27
N GLU A 74 -13.75 16.35 5.77
CA GLU A 74 -12.54 16.69 5.00
C GLU A 74 -12.44 15.89 3.71
N VAL A 75 -12.94 14.66 3.73
CA VAL A 75 -12.99 13.80 2.55
C VAL A 75 -13.89 14.42 1.48
N LYS A 76 -15.06 14.94 1.87
CA LYS A 76 -15.97 15.61 0.92
C LYS A 76 -15.38 16.91 0.39
N GLU A 77 -14.73 17.71 1.24
CA GLU A 77 -14.06 18.93 0.82
C GLU A 77 -12.97 18.65 -0.23
N ILE A 78 -12.15 17.64 0.00
CA ILE A 78 -11.13 17.21 -0.98
C ILE A 78 -11.81 16.68 -2.25
N ALA A 79 -12.83 15.84 -2.12
CA ALA A 79 -13.54 15.24 -3.25
C ALA A 79 -14.18 16.28 -4.17
N GLU A 80 -14.73 17.38 -3.61
CA GLU A 80 -15.28 18.49 -4.37
C GLU A 80 -14.19 19.24 -5.18
N ILE A 81 -12.94 19.25 -4.69
CA ILE A 81 -11.83 19.97 -5.34
C ILE A 81 -11.20 19.14 -6.47
N ILE A 82 -11.04 17.82 -6.27
CA ILE A 82 -10.20 16.99 -7.15
C ILE A 82 -10.94 15.94 -7.98
N ASP A 83 -12.26 15.85 -7.94
CA ASP A 83 -13.04 14.77 -8.57
C ASP A 83 -12.78 13.38 -7.97
N ASP A 84 -13.59 12.96 -7.05
CA ASP A 84 -13.46 11.73 -6.25
C ASP A 84 -13.47 10.43 -7.06
N LYS A 85 -13.96 10.44 -8.30
CA LYS A 85 -14.05 9.24 -9.15
C LYS A 85 -12.70 8.72 -9.62
N ARG A 86 -11.69 9.59 -9.65
CA ARG A 86 -10.33 9.24 -10.09
C ARG A 86 -9.35 9.04 -8.94
N TYR A 87 -9.75 9.40 -7.73
CA TYR A 87 -8.86 9.40 -6.57
C TYR A 87 -9.46 8.65 -5.40
N GLY A 88 -8.66 7.83 -4.75
CA GLY A 88 -9.02 7.29 -3.45
C GLY A 88 -8.67 8.30 -2.36
N ILE A 89 -9.66 8.70 -1.59
CA ILE A 89 -9.45 9.63 -0.48
C ILE A 89 -9.64 8.88 0.83
N VAL A 90 -8.63 8.89 1.69
CA VAL A 90 -8.64 8.21 2.97
C VAL A 90 -8.22 9.16 4.07
N ASN A 91 -9.11 9.40 5.03
CA ASN A 91 -8.80 10.15 6.23
C ASN A 91 -8.48 9.17 7.36
N THR A 92 -7.30 9.30 7.97
CA THR A 92 -6.86 8.49 9.11
C THR A 92 -7.05 9.19 10.45
N GLY A 93 -7.72 10.36 10.46
CA GLY A 93 -7.88 11.20 11.66
C GLY A 93 -6.71 12.16 11.91
N GLN A 94 -5.53 11.83 11.43
CA GLN A 94 -4.34 12.70 11.51
C GLN A 94 -4.08 13.44 10.20
N CYS A 95 -4.12 12.70 9.09
CA CYS A 95 -3.84 13.22 7.76
C CYS A 95 -4.77 12.60 6.71
N ASN A 96 -4.91 13.30 5.59
CA ASN A 96 -5.64 12.83 4.42
C ASN A 96 -4.65 12.21 3.43
N TYR A 97 -4.93 11.00 3.00
CA TYR A 97 -4.20 10.32 1.93
C TYR A 97 -5.02 10.35 0.65
N ILE A 98 -4.40 10.78 -0.43
CA ILE A 98 -5.02 10.90 -1.75
C ILE A 98 -4.23 9.97 -2.67
N LEU A 99 -4.89 8.90 -3.11
CA LEU A 99 -4.31 7.92 -4.03
C LEU A 99 -4.62 8.33 -5.45
N ALA A 100 -3.59 8.62 -6.21
CA ALA A 100 -3.66 8.92 -7.63
C ALA A 100 -3.18 7.71 -8.46
N GLU A 101 -3.79 7.46 -9.60
CA GLU A 101 -3.37 6.37 -10.48
C GLU A 101 -2.04 6.68 -11.16
N THR A 102 -1.90 7.91 -11.67
CA THR A 102 -0.70 8.35 -12.40
C THR A 102 0.03 9.50 -11.69
N GLN A 103 1.29 9.72 -12.08
CA GLN A 103 2.07 10.85 -11.59
C GLN A 103 1.44 12.19 -12.01
N ASN A 104 0.83 12.28 -13.20
CA ASN A 104 0.18 13.48 -13.70
C ASN A 104 -1.06 13.82 -12.86
N ASP A 105 -1.86 12.82 -12.48
CA ASP A 105 -3.00 13.00 -11.57
C ASP A 105 -2.53 13.50 -10.21
N ALA A 106 -1.46 12.94 -9.66
CA ALA A 106 -0.89 13.38 -8.38
C ALA A 106 -0.46 14.86 -8.42
N VAL A 107 0.21 15.28 -9.48
CA VAL A 107 0.61 16.68 -9.68
C VAL A 107 -0.62 17.58 -9.80
N TRP A 108 -1.61 17.17 -10.59
CA TRP A 108 -2.85 17.93 -10.75
C TRP A 108 -3.59 18.11 -9.42
N ALA A 109 -3.77 17.03 -8.66
CA ALA A 109 -4.40 17.09 -7.34
C ALA A 109 -3.64 18.02 -6.38
N SER A 110 -2.31 17.98 -6.39
CA SER A 110 -1.47 18.89 -5.60
C SER A 110 -1.72 20.35 -5.94
N VAL A 111 -1.75 20.68 -7.24
CA VAL A 111 -1.97 22.04 -7.72
C VAL A 111 -3.39 22.51 -7.39
N ALA A 112 -4.41 21.67 -7.60
CA ALA A 112 -5.80 21.99 -7.32
C ALA A 112 -6.01 22.32 -5.83
N LEU A 113 -5.52 21.46 -4.93
CA LEU A 113 -5.60 21.66 -3.49
C LEU A 113 -4.83 22.91 -3.00
N ASN A 114 -3.66 23.18 -3.61
CA ASN A 114 -2.93 24.40 -3.27
C ASN A 114 -3.66 25.67 -3.70
N LYS A 115 -4.27 25.68 -4.88
CA LYS A 115 -5.03 26.83 -5.41
C LYS A 115 -6.27 27.16 -4.58
N THR A 116 -6.90 26.14 -3.98
CA THR A 116 -8.08 26.34 -3.12
C THR A 116 -7.71 26.71 -1.68
N GLY A 117 -6.42 26.80 -1.35
CA GLY A 117 -5.97 27.14 -0.01
C GLY A 117 -6.17 26.02 1.01
N PHE A 118 -6.29 24.76 0.57
CA PHE A 118 -6.39 23.61 1.50
C PHE A 118 -5.09 23.44 2.29
N THR A 119 -5.12 23.75 3.59
CA THR A 119 -3.94 23.81 4.47
C THR A 119 -3.76 22.60 5.37
N LYS A 120 -4.75 21.69 5.41
CA LYS A 120 -4.71 20.52 6.30
C LYS A 120 -3.66 19.50 5.84
N CYS A 121 -3.21 18.65 6.78
CA CYS A 121 -2.25 17.59 6.49
C CYS A 121 -2.75 16.67 5.39
N ARG A 122 -1.91 16.48 4.35
CA ARG A 122 -2.22 15.59 3.24
C ARG A 122 -0.98 14.95 2.64
N TYR A 123 -1.15 13.73 2.17
CA TYR A 123 -0.18 13.01 1.36
C TYR A 123 -0.83 12.62 0.03
N ILE A 124 -0.17 12.93 -1.07
CA ILE A 124 -0.60 12.53 -2.40
C ILE A 124 0.33 11.41 -2.86
N LEU A 125 -0.24 10.23 -3.04
CA LEU A 125 0.46 8.99 -3.33
C LEU A 125 0.13 8.52 -4.74
N VAL A 126 1.12 7.94 -5.42
CA VAL A 126 0.94 7.36 -6.76
C VAL A 126 0.89 5.85 -6.64
N SER A 127 -0.20 5.22 -7.10
CA SER A 127 -0.47 3.80 -6.91
C SER A 127 0.67 2.88 -7.31
N ASN A 128 1.30 3.08 -8.46
CA ASN A 128 2.42 2.25 -8.90
C ASN A 128 3.65 2.36 -8.00
N LYS A 129 3.94 3.56 -7.45
CA LYS A 129 5.03 3.73 -6.50
C LYS A 129 4.74 3.03 -5.18
N GLU A 130 3.49 3.13 -4.72
CA GLU A 130 3.07 2.48 -3.49
C GLU A 130 3.01 0.95 -3.65
N ILE A 131 2.59 0.42 -4.79
CA ILE A 131 2.67 -1.02 -5.09
C ILE A 131 4.12 -1.53 -4.93
N ASN A 132 5.09 -0.83 -5.53
CA ASN A 132 6.50 -1.21 -5.40
C ASN A 132 7.00 -1.16 -3.95
N ARG A 133 6.57 -0.15 -3.18
CA ARG A 133 6.90 -0.01 -1.77
C ARG A 133 6.29 -1.12 -0.93
N ILE A 134 5.01 -1.44 -1.16
CA ILE A 134 4.31 -2.56 -0.51
C ILE A 134 4.99 -3.89 -0.84
N GLN A 135 5.33 -4.10 -2.11
CA GLN A 135 6.01 -5.32 -2.55
C GLN A 135 7.38 -5.49 -1.89
N GLN A 136 8.18 -4.43 -1.82
CA GLN A 136 9.45 -4.44 -1.10
C GLN A 136 9.27 -4.77 0.38
N TYR A 137 8.29 -4.17 1.04
CA TYR A 137 7.95 -4.46 2.43
C TYR A 137 7.59 -5.93 2.63
N ILE A 138 6.73 -6.50 1.77
CA ILE A 138 6.34 -7.91 1.85
C ILE A 138 7.56 -8.81 1.64
N ASN A 139 8.37 -8.56 0.62
CA ASN A 139 9.55 -9.37 0.33
C ASN A 139 10.58 -9.36 1.47
N GLN A 140 10.71 -8.25 2.19
CA GLN A 140 11.65 -8.12 3.31
C GLN A 140 11.12 -8.75 4.61
N ARG A 141 9.84 -8.55 4.92
CA ARG A 141 9.25 -8.96 6.20
C ARG A 141 8.60 -10.34 6.15
N PHE A 142 8.14 -10.77 4.97
CA PHE A 142 7.40 -12.01 4.74
C PHE A 142 7.96 -12.79 3.54
N PRO A 143 9.27 -13.12 3.51
CA PRO A 143 9.94 -13.71 2.35
C PRO A 143 9.40 -15.09 1.97
N PHE A 144 8.68 -15.74 2.87
CA PHE A 144 8.03 -17.03 2.65
C PHE A 144 6.65 -16.94 1.99
N ILE A 145 6.07 -15.74 1.86
CA ILE A 145 4.81 -15.54 1.13
C ILE A 145 5.12 -15.47 -0.37
N ASN A 146 4.49 -16.37 -1.13
CA ASN A 146 4.71 -16.46 -2.57
C ASN A 146 3.66 -15.61 -3.31
N LEU A 147 4.07 -14.40 -3.65
CA LEU A 147 3.28 -13.45 -4.42
C LEU A 147 3.33 -13.76 -5.92
N TYR A 148 2.27 -13.40 -6.61
CA TYR A 148 2.24 -13.19 -8.05
C TYR A 148 2.28 -11.70 -8.38
N VAL A 149 1.25 -10.98 -8.03
CA VAL A 149 1.12 -9.56 -8.35
C VAL A 149 0.33 -8.83 -7.26
N LEU A 150 0.61 -7.54 -7.10
CA LEU A 150 -0.14 -6.62 -6.28
C LEU A 150 -0.87 -5.62 -7.18
N ASN A 151 -2.09 -5.29 -6.81
CA ASN A 151 -2.84 -4.22 -7.47
C ASN A 151 -3.50 -3.33 -6.41
N LEU A 152 -3.22 -2.04 -6.46
CA LEU A 152 -3.82 -1.03 -5.59
C LEU A 152 -4.90 -0.29 -6.38
N VAL A 153 -6.15 -0.58 -6.05
CA VAL A 153 -7.32 0.05 -6.67
C VAL A 153 -7.50 1.42 -6.03
N SER A 154 -7.06 2.46 -6.73
CA SER A 154 -6.92 3.83 -6.19
C SER A 154 -8.23 4.39 -5.65
N ASP A 155 -9.31 4.34 -6.43
CA ASP A 155 -10.63 4.90 -6.09
C ASP A 155 -11.25 4.29 -4.82
N LYS A 156 -10.92 3.01 -4.54
CA LYS A 156 -11.42 2.26 -3.37
C LYS A 156 -10.43 2.18 -2.22
N ALA A 157 -9.18 2.60 -2.44
CA ALA A 157 -8.08 2.38 -1.51
C ALA A 157 -7.99 0.90 -1.07
N GLU A 158 -8.16 -0.01 -2.02
CA GLU A 158 -8.20 -1.46 -1.81
C GLU A 158 -6.96 -2.11 -2.41
N LEU A 159 -6.27 -2.93 -1.62
CA LEU A 159 -5.12 -3.72 -2.08
C LEU A 159 -5.58 -5.12 -2.45
N LEU A 160 -5.41 -5.49 -3.71
CA LEU A 160 -5.60 -6.84 -4.20
C LEU A 160 -4.23 -7.55 -4.20
N VAL A 161 -4.13 -8.62 -3.45
CA VAL A 161 -2.91 -9.42 -3.31
C VAL A 161 -3.15 -10.76 -4.00
N PHE A 162 -2.45 -11.01 -5.10
CA PHE A 162 -2.56 -12.28 -5.82
C PHE A 162 -1.44 -13.21 -5.38
N LEU A 163 -1.83 -14.36 -4.86
CA LEU A 163 -0.96 -15.36 -4.22
C LEU A 163 -0.95 -16.66 -5.00
N SER A 164 0.15 -17.40 -4.94
CA SER A 164 0.16 -18.79 -5.40
C SER A 164 -0.70 -19.65 -4.49
N LYS A 165 -1.65 -20.39 -5.07
CA LYS A 165 -2.50 -21.32 -4.33
C LYS A 165 -1.69 -22.48 -3.76
N GLU A 166 -0.81 -23.06 -4.57
CA GLU A 166 -0.04 -24.25 -4.22
C GLU A 166 1.06 -23.93 -3.20
N ARG A 167 1.82 -22.84 -3.43
CA ARG A 167 2.98 -22.47 -2.60
C ARG A 167 2.61 -21.77 -1.29
N ASN A 168 1.34 -21.38 -1.10
CA ASN A 168 0.83 -20.79 0.15
C ASN A 168 -0.21 -21.66 0.85
N SER A 169 -0.44 -22.89 0.45
CA SER A 169 -1.56 -23.75 0.88
C SER A 169 -1.64 -24.05 2.39
N SER A 170 -0.63 -23.75 3.18
CA SER A 170 -0.58 -23.98 4.63
C SER A 170 -0.18 -22.75 5.44
N LYS A 171 -0.43 -21.54 4.92
CA LYS A 171 0.12 -20.30 5.48
C LYS A 171 -0.94 -19.31 5.99
N ASP A 172 -2.13 -19.78 6.36
CA ASP A 172 -3.23 -18.90 6.77
C ASP A 172 -2.85 -17.95 7.91
N THR A 173 -2.18 -18.49 8.95
CA THR A 173 -1.70 -17.67 10.08
C THR A 173 -0.71 -16.58 9.67
N GLU A 174 0.15 -16.87 8.69
CA GLU A 174 1.12 -15.89 8.17
C GLU A 174 0.44 -14.84 7.29
N LEU A 175 -0.62 -15.19 6.59
CA LEU A 175 -1.42 -14.26 5.81
C LEU A 175 -2.20 -13.30 6.71
N ASP A 176 -2.70 -13.76 7.86
CA ASP A 176 -3.32 -12.89 8.86
C ASP A 176 -2.31 -11.90 9.45
N LYS A 177 -1.09 -12.37 9.77
CA LYS A 177 0.00 -11.48 10.21
C LYS A 177 0.36 -10.47 9.13
N LEU A 178 0.47 -10.90 7.88
CA LEU A 178 0.73 -10.01 6.74
C LEU A 178 -0.36 -8.94 6.62
N LYS A 179 -1.63 -9.32 6.66
CA LYS A 179 -2.76 -8.40 6.59
C LYS A 179 -2.69 -7.32 7.67
N ASN A 180 -2.48 -7.74 8.92
CA ASN A 180 -2.38 -6.81 10.06
C ASN A 180 -1.16 -5.88 9.92
N ALA A 181 -0.01 -6.41 9.49
CA ALA A 181 1.20 -5.61 9.29
C ALA A 181 1.02 -4.57 8.17
N LEU A 182 0.36 -4.94 7.07
CA LEU A 182 0.08 -4.02 5.96
C LEU A 182 -0.86 -2.89 6.36
N ILE A 183 -1.90 -3.16 7.15
CA ILE A 183 -2.84 -2.11 7.63
C ILE A 183 -2.11 -1.11 8.54
N VAL A 184 -1.18 -1.59 9.37
CA VAL A 184 -0.41 -0.73 10.27
C VAL A 184 0.60 0.12 9.51
N GLU A 185 1.35 -0.48 8.57
CA GLU A 185 2.41 0.20 7.82
C GLU A 185 1.86 1.15 6.74
N PHE A 186 0.72 0.79 6.13
CA PHE A 186 0.10 1.54 5.03
C PHE A 186 -1.33 1.97 5.41
N PRO A 187 -1.49 2.97 6.28
CA PRO A 187 -2.79 3.33 6.88
C PRO A 187 -3.81 3.87 5.86
N TYR A 188 -3.39 4.15 4.63
CA TYR A 188 -4.26 4.53 3.53
C TYR A 188 -4.97 3.33 2.86
N ILE A 189 -4.59 2.08 3.17
CA ILE A 189 -5.25 0.89 2.66
C ILE A 189 -6.49 0.60 3.52
N LYS A 190 -7.68 0.74 2.94
CA LYS A 190 -8.94 0.47 3.63
C LYS A 190 -9.29 -1.00 3.70
N ASN A 191 -8.96 -1.74 2.65
CA ASN A 191 -9.28 -3.16 2.53
C ASN A 191 -8.16 -3.93 1.83
N ILE A 192 -7.94 -5.18 2.24
CA ILE A 192 -6.99 -6.09 1.62
C ILE A 192 -7.72 -7.37 1.26
N LYS A 193 -7.68 -7.73 -0.03
CA LYS A 193 -8.25 -8.96 -0.56
C LYS A 193 -7.15 -9.88 -1.06
N PHE A 194 -7.15 -11.12 -0.56
CA PHE A 194 -6.29 -12.18 -1.05
C PHE A 194 -7.02 -12.97 -2.15
N ASN A 195 -6.40 -13.04 -3.31
CA ASN A 195 -6.83 -13.84 -4.46
C ASN A 195 -5.78 -14.90 -4.73
N TYR A 196 -6.22 -16.09 -5.13
CA TYR A 196 -5.32 -17.21 -5.36
C TYR A 196 -5.27 -17.57 -6.83
N LEU A 197 -4.06 -17.66 -7.39
CA LEU A 197 -3.78 -18.11 -8.74
C LEU A 197 -3.07 -19.47 -8.69
N SER A 198 -3.36 -20.33 -9.66
CA SER A 198 -2.73 -21.64 -9.74
C SER A 198 -1.38 -21.56 -10.47
N ASP A 199 -0.35 -22.16 -9.89
CA ASP A 199 0.98 -22.30 -10.51
C ASP A 199 0.88 -23.16 -11.79
N HIS A 200 0.00 -24.15 -11.80
CA HIS A 200 -0.22 -24.99 -12.99
C HIS A 200 -0.76 -24.16 -14.16
N ASN A 201 -1.76 -23.31 -13.90
CA ASN A 201 -2.33 -22.44 -14.93
C ASN A 201 -1.32 -21.42 -15.43
N ALA A 202 -0.59 -20.77 -14.52
CA ALA A 202 0.44 -19.81 -14.89
C ALA A 202 1.51 -20.41 -15.81
N ARG A 203 1.97 -21.66 -15.50
CA ARG A 203 2.91 -22.39 -16.36
C ARG A 203 2.28 -22.84 -17.68
N GLY A 204 1.00 -23.26 -17.64
CA GLY A 204 0.26 -23.64 -18.83
C GLY A 204 0.11 -22.48 -19.81
N ASP A 205 -0.27 -21.31 -19.31
CA ASP A 205 -0.42 -20.11 -20.12
C ASP A 205 0.94 -19.63 -20.68
N ALA A 206 2.00 -19.69 -19.89
CA ALA A 206 3.37 -19.38 -20.35
C ALA A 206 3.82 -20.32 -21.49
N LYS A 207 3.57 -21.62 -21.39
CA LYS A 207 3.84 -22.59 -22.48
C LYS A 207 3.00 -22.29 -23.72
N GLY A 208 1.76 -21.90 -23.50
CA GLY A 208 0.83 -21.52 -24.55
C GLY A 208 1.32 -20.36 -25.42
N ILE A 209 2.12 -19.44 -24.87
CA ILE A 209 2.74 -18.33 -25.63
C ILE A 209 3.62 -18.89 -26.74
N PHE A 210 4.53 -19.77 -26.40
CA PHE A 210 5.50 -20.34 -27.36
C PHE A 210 4.84 -21.25 -28.40
N THR A 211 3.81 -21.97 -27.98
CA THR A 211 2.99 -22.78 -28.92
C THR A 211 2.29 -21.90 -29.94
N LYS A 212 1.70 -20.77 -29.52
CA LYS A 212 0.98 -19.83 -30.42
C LYS A 212 1.93 -19.18 -31.44
N VAL A 213 3.18 -18.91 -31.06
CA VAL A 213 4.16 -18.29 -31.94
C VAL A 213 4.93 -19.34 -32.77
N ASN A 214 4.76 -20.62 -32.44
CA ASN A 214 5.51 -21.75 -33.02
C ASN A 214 7.03 -21.54 -32.86
N VAL A 215 7.47 -21.43 -31.60
CA VAL A 215 8.86 -21.20 -31.20
C VAL A 215 9.26 -22.25 -30.19
N GLN A 216 10.49 -22.77 -30.29
CA GLN A 216 11.02 -23.74 -29.33
C GLN A 216 11.52 -22.98 -28.07
N TYR A 217 11.30 -23.59 -26.92
CA TYR A 217 11.74 -23.03 -25.65
C TYR A 217 12.33 -24.10 -24.73
N LYS A 218 13.17 -23.68 -23.82
CA LYS A 218 13.69 -24.48 -22.72
C LYS A 218 13.05 -24.02 -21.42
N GLU A 219 12.48 -24.95 -20.65
CA GLU A 219 11.99 -24.70 -19.29
C GLU A 219 13.09 -25.03 -18.28
N ILE A 220 13.42 -24.08 -17.41
CA ILE A 220 14.41 -24.19 -16.34
C ILE A 220 13.71 -23.89 -15.03
N CYS A 221 13.71 -24.84 -14.10
CA CYS A 221 13.12 -24.68 -12.77
C CYS A 221 14.22 -24.57 -11.72
N GLU A 222 14.34 -23.41 -11.09
CA GLU A 222 15.34 -23.14 -10.06
C GLU A 222 14.75 -22.33 -8.90
N ASN A 223 15.06 -22.72 -7.67
CA ASN A 223 14.75 -21.95 -6.47
C ASN A 223 13.32 -21.38 -6.41
N ASN A 224 12.32 -22.19 -6.73
CA ASN A 224 10.92 -21.78 -6.73
C ASN A 224 10.54 -20.77 -7.83
N LYS A 225 11.37 -20.62 -8.87
CA LYS A 225 11.13 -19.87 -10.10
C LYS A 225 11.16 -20.79 -11.32
N VAL A 226 10.46 -20.37 -12.36
CA VAL A 226 10.45 -21.05 -13.64
C VAL A 226 10.86 -20.05 -14.72
N THR A 227 11.96 -20.36 -15.42
CA THR A 227 12.43 -19.54 -16.54
C THR A 227 12.14 -20.25 -17.84
N TYR A 228 11.45 -19.58 -18.75
CA TYR A 228 11.28 -20.03 -20.12
C TYR A 228 12.28 -19.29 -21.02
N SER A 229 13.25 -20.02 -21.57
CA SER A 229 14.32 -19.48 -22.40
C SER A 229 14.10 -19.85 -23.86
N VAL A 230 14.08 -18.86 -24.72
CA VAL A 230 14.08 -18.98 -26.18
C VAL A 230 15.45 -18.60 -26.69
N ARG A 231 16.01 -19.44 -27.56
CA ARG A 231 17.26 -19.18 -28.29
C ARG A 231 17.04 -19.54 -29.75
N GLU A 232 16.52 -18.63 -30.50
CA GLU A 232 16.14 -18.86 -31.89
C GLU A 232 16.24 -17.55 -32.68
N GLU A 233 16.49 -17.64 -33.98
CA GLU A 233 16.30 -16.51 -34.89
C GLU A 233 14.80 -16.24 -35.01
N LEU A 234 14.38 -15.05 -34.61
CA LEU A 234 12.98 -14.62 -34.68
C LEU A 234 12.83 -13.54 -35.73
N THR A 235 11.75 -13.63 -36.51
CA THR A 235 11.33 -12.48 -37.33
C THR A 235 10.76 -11.38 -36.43
N ASP A 236 10.76 -10.14 -36.91
CA ASP A 236 10.26 -8.98 -36.16
C ASP A 236 8.80 -9.19 -35.74
N GLU A 237 7.97 -9.78 -36.61
CA GLU A 237 6.56 -10.07 -36.32
C GLU A 237 6.40 -11.09 -35.16
N LYS A 238 7.25 -12.14 -35.16
CA LYS A 238 7.24 -13.13 -34.06
C LYS A 238 7.72 -12.52 -32.78
N LEU A 239 8.76 -11.68 -32.83
CA LEU A 239 9.30 -10.98 -31.66
C LEU A 239 8.26 -10.04 -31.05
N GLU A 240 7.57 -9.27 -31.88
CA GLU A 240 6.51 -8.36 -31.42
C GLU A 240 5.34 -9.17 -30.79
N LEU A 241 4.93 -10.26 -31.42
CA LEU A 241 3.87 -11.13 -30.90
C LEU A 241 4.26 -11.76 -29.57
N ILE A 242 5.49 -12.29 -29.43
CA ILE A 242 6.00 -12.85 -28.17
C ILE A 242 6.00 -11.76 -27.08
N ASN A 243 6.53 -10.59 -27.34
CA ASN A 243 6.61 -9.51 -26.36
C ASN A 243 5.22 -9.08 -25.89
N ARG A 244 4.24 -8.99 -26.79
CA ARG A 244 2.84 -8.71 -26.42
C ARG A 244 2.26 -9.79 -25.51
N LEU A 245 2.38 -11.07 -25.89
CA LEU A 245 1.86 -12.18 -25.11
C LEU A 245 2.55 -12.33 -23.75
N ILE A 246 3.87 -12.09 -23.67
CA ILE A 246 4.61 -12.03 -22.41
C ILE A 246 4.09 -10.89 -21.53
N SER A 247 3.82 -9.72 -22.11
CA SER A 247 3.27 -8.57 -21.36
C SER A 247 1.88 -8.87 -20.83
N GLU A 248 1.01 -9.51 -21.61
CA GLU A 248 -0.31 -9.97 -21.18
C GLU A 248 -0.20 -10.97 -20.01
N HIS A 249 0.71 -11.94 -20.11
CA HIS A 249 0.97 -12.90 -19.04
C HIS A 249 1.47 -12.21 -17.75
N LYS A 250 2.42 -11.28 -17.87
CA LYS A 250 2.96 -10.52 -16.74
C LYS A 250 1.91 -9.65 -16.06
N ASN A 251 0.95 -9.13 -16.80
CA ASN A 251 -0.16 -8.36 -16.23
C ASN A 251 -1.06 -9.22 -15.31
N ILE A 252 -1.17 -10.53 -15.58
CA ILE A 252 -1.98 -11.47 -14.80
C ILE A 252 -1.18 -12.07 -13.65
N TYR A 253 0.04 -12.55 -13.94
CA TYR A 253 0.83 -13.36 -13.01
C TYR A 253 2.05 -12.62 -12.42
N GLY A 254 2.36 -11.41 -12.88
CA GLY A 254 3.59 -10.71 -12.51
C GLY A 254 4.84 -11.39 -13.10
N ASP A 255 6.00 -11.06 -12.54
CA ASP A 255 7.30 -11.54 -12.98
C ASP A 255 8.10 -12.28 -11.89
N GLN A 256 7.48 -12.51 -10.73
CA GLN A 256 8.20 -13.11 -9.58
C GLN A 256 8.36 -14.62 -9.68
N TYR A 257 7.40 -15.32 -10.26
CA TYR A 257 7.40 -16.77 -10.37
C TYR A 257 7.86 -17.25 -11.73
N ILE A 258 7.39 -16.61 -12.81
CA ILE A 258 7.74 -16.99 -14.18
C ILE A 258 8.56 -15.88 -14.82
N GLU A 259 9.71 -16.24 -15.31
CA GLU A 259 10.63 -15.36 -16.03
C GLU A 259 10.73 -15.80 -17.50
N PHE A 260 10.75 -14.84 -18.41
CA PHE A 260 10.93 -15.06 -19.83
C PHE A 260 12.27 -14.50 -20.29
N SER A 261 13.09 -15.34 -20.88
CA SER A 261 14.40 -14.98 -21.45
C SER A 261 14.39 -15.23 -22.95
N VAL A 262 14.29 -14.17 -23.74
CA VAL A 262 14.34 -14.24 -25.21
C VAL A 262 15.70 -13.75 -25.66
N LEU A 263 16.55 -14.67 -26.10
CA LEU A 263 17.88 -14.39 -26.60
C LEU A 263 17.85 -14.54 -28.13
N LEU A 264 17.97 -13.42 -28.81
CA LEU A 264 18.09 -13.43 -30.26
C LEU A 264 19.47 -13.97 -30.64
N ILE A 265 19.49 -14.89 -31.58
CA ILE A 265 20.71 -15.36 -32.20
C ILE A 265 20.80 -14.60 -33.53
N ASP A 266 21.79 -13.74 -33.64
CA ASP A 266 22.12 -13.15 -34.93
C ASP A 266 22.76 -14.22 -35.81
N ASP A 267 22.16 -14.44 -36.98
CA ASP A 267 22.83 -15.22 -38.02
C ASP A 267 23.89 -14.33 -38.68
N ASP A 268 25.15 -14.57 -38.29
CA ASP A 268 26.28 -13.84 -38.84
C ASP A 268 26.39 -13.98 -40.37
N PHE A 269 25.63 -14.89 -40.94
CA PHE A 269 25.58 -15.15 -42.38
C PHE A 269 24.34 -14.62 -43.08
N LYS A 270 23.35 -14.08 -42.35
CA LYS A 270 22.13 -13.53 -42.93
C LYS A 270 22.45 -12.36 -43.88
N GLY A 271 21.96 -12.48 -45.10
CA GLY A 271 22.22 -11.47 -46.17
C GLY A 271 23.60 -11.57 -46.80
N LYS A 272 24.42 -12.57 -46.45
CA LYS A 272 25.75 -12.81 -47.06
C LYS A 272 25.62 -13.82 -48.17
N SER A 273 26.27 -13.55 -49.28
CA SER A 273 26.36 -14.49 -50.42
C SER A 273 27.35 -15.61 -50.08
N TYR A 274 26.90 -16.85 -50.22
CA TYR A 274 27.72 -18.03 -50.02
C TYR A 274 27.85 -18.81 -51.32
N LEU A 275 29.07 -19.04 -51.77
CA LEU A 275 29.37 -19.86 -52.94
C LEU A 275 30.00 -21.18 -52.48
N ASN A 276 29.28 -22.30 -52.69
CA ASN A 276 29.78 -23.62 -52.44
C ASN A 276 30.50 -24.16 -53.70
N SER A 277 31.75 -23.76 -53.85
CA SER A 277 32.60 -24.21 -54.92
C SER A 277 33.95 -24.70 -54.38
N LYS A 278 34.84 -25.14 -55.29
CA LYS A 278 36.21 -25.59 -54.89
C LYS A 278 36.98 -24.49 -54.14
N ASP A 279 36.57 -23.22 -54.34
CA ASP A 279 37.14 -22.04 -53.69
C ASP A 279 36.00 -21.26 -52.95
N SER A 280 35.27 -21.96 -52.09
CA SER A 280 34.13 -21.42 -51.34
C SER A 280 34.51 -20.18 -50.53
N TYR A 281 33.73 -19.12 -50.62
CA TYR A 281 33.90 -17.95 -49.83
C TYR A 281 32.56 -17.42 -49.28
N VAL A 282 32.64 -16.67 -48.20
CA VAL A 282 31.50 -15.94 -47.63
C VAL A 282 31.80 -14.45 -47.75
N MET A 283 30.90 -13.69 -48.35
CA MET A 283 31.00 -12.24 -48.37
C MET A 283 30.51 -11.69 -47.04
N LEU A 284 31.41 -11.08 -46.26
CA LEU A 284 31.11 -10.52 -44.93
C LEU A 284 30.52 -9.09 -45.05
N ASN A 285 30.98 -8.36 -46.01
CA ASN A 285 30.45 -7.05 -46.44
C ASN A 285 30.96 -6.71 -47.84
N ASP A 286 30.57 -5.59 -48.43
CA ASP A 286 30.90 -5.18 -49.79
C ASP A 286 32.41 -5.15 -50.13
N LYS A 287 33.26 -5.17 -49.09
CA LYS A 287 34.72 -5.06 -49.24
C LYS A 287 35.48 -6.19 -48.54
N HIS A 288 34.78 -7.12 -47.91
CA HIS A 288 35.40 -8.19 -47.10
C HIS A 288 34.85 -9.55 -47.48
N TRP A 289 35.77 -10.46 -47.88
CA TRP A 289 35.46 -11.82 -48.28
C TRP A 289 36.25 -12.79 -47.38
N PHE A 290 35.60 -13.82 -46.87
CA PHE A 290 36.20 -14.85 -46.09
C PHE A 290 36.27 -16.14 -46.90
N PHE A 291 37.45 -16.68 -47.10
CA PHE A 291 37.71 -17.94 -47.82
C PHE A 291 37.81 -19.07 -46.79
N LEU A 292 37.05 -20.14 -47.01
CA LEU A 292 37.12 -21.34 -46.19
C LEU A 292 38.42 -22.09 -46.50
N ASP A 293 39.28 -22.23 -45.48
CA ASP A 293 40.52 -23.00 -45.59
C ASP A 293 40.21 -24.49 -45.64
N LYS A 294 40.57 -25.15 -46.73
CA LYS A 294 40.29 -26.58 -46.97
C LYS A 294 41.21 -27.53 -46.21
N ASN A 295 42.16 -27.02 -45.45
CA ASN A 295 43.24 -27.81 -44.84
C ASN A 295 43.14 -27.88 -43.31
N LYS A 296 41.94 -27.75 -42.72
CA LYS A 296 41.71 -28.10 -41.32
C LYS A 296 40.59 -29.12 -41.17
#